data_29d97d00eb3fe816d3669c0110272192
#
_entry.id   29d97d00eb3fe816d3669c0110272192
#
_cell.length_a   1.000
_cell.length_b   1.000
_cell.length_c   1.000
_cell.angle_alpha   90.00
_cell.angle_beta   90.00
_cell.angle_gamma   90.00
#
_symmetry.space_group_name_H-M   'P 1'
#
loop_
_entity.id
_entity.type
_entity.pdbx_description
1 polymer ?
#
loop_
_entity_poly.entity_id
_entity_poly.type
_entity_poly.pdbx_seq_one_letter_code
_entity_poly.pdbx_strand_id
1 'polypeptide(L)'
;MDRAQFEIVGNVGKIEIKEIKNGKLAILSVATSERWKRDDGEWAEKTYWHRVAVFPATKVARIETQVQKGSRIRLVGQIRPGSYEDNAGRTRYVVEFVVGPFGEARCGPRAGAGDAWPG
;
A
#
# COMPACT_ATOMS: atom_id res chain seq x y z
N MET A 1 14.93 -0.32 -20.42
CA MET A 1 14.06 -1.19 -19.59
C MET A 1 12.80 -0.43 -19.23
N ASP A 2 11.66 -1.05 -19.47
CA ASP A 2 10.39 -0.42 -19.15
C ASP A 2 10.05 -0.63 -17.68
N ARG A 3 9.43 0.37 -17.07
CA ARG A 3 9.11 0.30 -15.65
C ARG A 3 7.85 1.11 -15.35
N ALA A 4 6.94 0.50 -14.59
CA ALA A 4 5.83 1.21 -13.98
C ALA A 4 5.86 0.90 -12.49
N GLN A 5 6.19 1.89 -11.68
CA GLN A 5 6.50 1.71 -10.28
C GLN A 5 5.74 2.69 -9.41
N PHE A 6 5.36 2.25 -8.21
CA PHE A 6 4.76 3.12 -7.21
C PHE A 6 5.62 3.17 -5.96
N GLU A 7 5.44 4.24 -5.22
CA GLU A 7 5.90 4.36 -3.84
C GLU A 7 4.75 4.89 -3.00
N ILE A 8 4.44 4.18 -1.93
CA ILE A 8 3.41 4.60 -0.99
C ILE A 8 4.04 4.64 0.40
N VAL A 9 3.95 5.78 1.05
CA VAL A 9 4.37 5.97 2.44
C VAL A 9 3.16 6.44 3.22
N GLY A 10 2.71 5.65 4.17
CA GLY A 10 1.49 5.97 4.90
C GLY A 10 1.32 5.10 6.12
N ASN A 11 0.12 5.11 6.67
CA ASN A 11 -0.22 4.34 7.86
C ASN A 11 -1.11 3.16 7.50
N VAL A 12 -0.81 2.00 8.06
CA VAL A 12 -1.58 0.79 7.82
C VAL A 12 -2.91 0.86 8.55
N GLY A 13 -4.01 0.66 7.82
CA GLY A 13 -5.35 0.61 8.40
C GLY A 13 -5.89 -0.79 8.52
N LYS A 14 -5.51 -1.69 7.61
CA LYS A 14 -6.00 -3.06 7.61
C LYS A 14 -4.94 -3.99 7.03
N ILE A 15 -4.84 -5.17 7.59
CA ILE A 15 -3.93 -6.23 7.13
C ILE A 15 -4.76 -7.50 6.94
N GLU A 16 -4.70 -8.07 5.73
CA GLU A 16 -5.27 -9.38 5.45
C GLU A 16 -4.17 -10.31 4.98
N ILE A 17 -4.09 -11.48 5.57
CA ILE A 17 -3.19 -12.53 5.09
C ILE A 17 -4.05 -13.62 4.50
N LYS A 18 -3.83 -13.91 3.23
CA LYS A 18 -4.57 -14.95 2.51
C LYS A 18 -3.64 -16.07 2.12
N GLU A 19 -4.11 -17.28 2.31
CA GLU A 19 -3.40 -18.44 1.81
C GLU A 19 -3.72 -18.61 0.33
N ILE A 20 -2.67 -18.81 -0.46
CA ILE A 20 -2.78 -19.06 -1.88
C ILE A 20 -2.08 -20.38 -2.21
N LYS A 21 -2.24 -20.85 -3.44
CA LYS A 21 -1.77 -22.17 -3.86
C LYS A 21 -0.28 -22.41 -3.54
N ASN A 22 0.55 -21.40 -3.67
CA ASN A 22 2.00 -21.52 -3.47
C ASN A 22 2.52 -20.70 -2.30
N GLY A 23 1.70 -20.47 -1.28
CA GLY A 23 2.15 -19.73 -0.10
C GLY A 23 1.09 -18.76 0.42
N LYS A 24 1.55 -17.59 0.83
CA LYS A 24 0.68 -16.56 1.41
C LYS A 24 0.79 -15.26 0.65
N LEU A 25 -0.29 -14.50 0.69
CA LEU A 25 -0.40 -13.17 0.12
C LEU A 25 -0.83 -12.22 1.23
N ALA A 26 -0.14 -11.10 1.37
CA ALA A 26 -0.57 -10.04 2.27
C ALA A 26 -1.26 -8.94 1.49
N ILE A 27 -2.42 -8.51 1.95
CA ILE A 27 -3.12 -7.36 1.39
C ILE A 27 -3.20 -6.29 2.46
N LEU A 28 -2.63 -5.13 2.15
CA LEU A 28 -2.57 -4.01 3.07
C LEU A 28 -3.44 -2.87 2.57
N SER A 29 -4.22 -2.28 3.46
CA SER A 29 -4.88 -1.01 3.20
C SER A 29 -4.06 0.08 3.89
N VAL A 30 -3.52 1.00 3.11
CA VAL A 30 -2.61 2.04 3.59
C VAL A 30 -3.19 3.40 3.31
N ALA A 31 -3.23 4.24 4.32
CA ALA A 31 -3.75 5.60 4.23
C ALA A 31 -2.63 6.59 3.96
N THR A 32 -2.83 7.43 2.94
CA THR A 32 -2.00 8.62 2.72
C THR A 32 -2.88 9.85 2.86
N SER A 33 -2.36 10.89 3.47
CA SER A 33 -3.13 12.10 3.73
C SER A 33 -2.49 13.31 3.10
N GLU A 34 -3.33 14.18 2.56
CA GLU A 34 -2.93 15.48 2.05
C GLU A 34 -3.54 16.57 2.92
N ARG A 35 -2.76 17.60 3.18
CA ARG A 35 -3.24 18.78 3.88
C ARG A 35 -2.94 20.00 3.04
N TRP A 36 -3.89 20.91 2.97
CA TRP A 36 -3.69 22.16 2.25
C TRP A 36 -4.46 23.28 2.94
N LYS A 37 -4.01 24.50 2.71
CA LYS A 37 -4.66 25.67 3.24
C LYS A 37 -5.70 26.17 2.23
N ARG A 38 -6.93 26.35 2.70
CA ARG A 38 -8.01 26.89 1.90
C ARG A 38 -7.86 28.39 1.74
N ASP A 39 -8.63 28.96 0.79
CA ASP A 39 -8.66 30.39 0.54
C ASP A 39 -9.15 31.20 1.75
N ASP A 40 -9.97 30.59 2.60
CA ASP A 40 -10.48 31.21 3.82
C ASP A 40 -9.50 31.13 5.00
N GLY A 41 -8.31 30.59 4.80
CA GLY A 41 -7.30 30.44 5.84
C GLY A 41 -7.42 29.17 6.66
N GLU A 42 -8.50 28.40 6.48
CA GLU A 42 -8.68 27.13 7.19
C GLU A 42 -7.88 26.01 6.53
N TRP A 43 -7.45 25.04 7.33
CA TRP A 43 -6.76 23.86 6.81
C TRP A 43 -7.77 22.78 6.47
N ALA A 44 -7.56 22.14 5.32
CA ALA A 44 -8.33 20.99 4.90
C ALA A 44 -7.42 19.77 4.86
N GLU A 45 -7.99 18.60 5.03
CA GLU A 45 -7.28 17.34 4.99
C GLU A 45 -8.11 16.32 4.22
N LYS A 46 -7.44 15.51 3.41
CA LYS A 46 -8.10 14.40 2.71
C LYS A 46 -7.23 13.16 2.82
N THR A 47 -7.86 12.05 3.13
CA THR A 47 -7.19 10.74 3.25
C THR A 47 -7.58 9.87 2.08
N TYR A 48 -6.57 9.25 1.48
CA TYR A 48 -6.75 8.28 0.40
C TYR A 48 -6.33 6.92 0.90
N TRP A 49 -7.12 5.90 0.57
CA TRP A 49 -6.84 4.52 0.93
C TRP A 49 -6.32 3.77 -0.28
N HIS A 50 -5.19 3.11 -0.11
CA HIS A 50 -4.54 2.33 -1.16
C HIS A 50 -4.51 0.86 -0.75
N ARG A 51 -4.87 0.02 -1.68
CA ARG A 51 -4.80 -1.42 -1.47
C ARG A 51 -3.56 -1.96 -2.17
N VAL A 52 -2.68 -2.63 -1.41
CA VAL A 52 -1.40 -3.12 -1.92
C VAL A 52 -1.28 -4.60 -1.60
N ALA A 53 -0.93 -5.38 -2.61
CA ALA A 53 -0.68 -6.81 -2.47
C ALA A 53 0.82 -7.07 -2.37
N VAL A 54 1.23 -7.89 -1.42
CA VAL A 54 2.62 -8.27 -1.20
C VAL A 54 2.74 -9.78 -1.32
N PHE A 55 3.57 -10.25 -2.25
CA PHE A 55 3.65 -11.66 -2.58
C PHE A 55 4.82 -12.43 -1.98
N PRO A 56 6.08 -11.90 -1.95
CA PRO A 56 7.19 -12.75 -1.54
C PRO A 56 7.02 -13.26 -0.11
N ALA A 57 7.25 -14.54 0.09
CA ALA A 57 7.05 -15.18 1.39
C ALA A 57 7.84 -14.49 2.51
N THR A 58 9.06 -14.07 2.22
CA THR A 58 9.90 -13.36 3.19
C THR A 58 9.29 -12.02 3.60
N LYS A 59 8.72 -11.30 2.65
CA LYS A 59 8.07 -10.02 2.94
C LYS A 59 6.77 -10.21 3.68
N VAL A 60 5.98 -11.22 3.33
CA VAL A 60 4.73 -11.54 4.03
C VAL A 60 5.03 -11.91 5.48
N ALA A 61 6.05 -12.74 5.73
CA ALA A 61 6.46 -13.11 7.09
C ALA A 61 6.86 -11.88 7.91
N ARG A 62 7.58 -10.95 7.30
CA ARG A 62 7.97 -9.70 7.97
C ARG A 62 6.75 -8.87 8.32
N ILE A 63 5.77 -8.79 7.43
CA ILE A 63 4.53 -8.07 7.69
C ILE A 63 3.77 -8.71 8.85
N GLU A 64 3.66 -10.04 8.87
CA GLU A 64 2.98 -10.74 9.94
C GLU A 64 3.60 -10.48 11.31
N THR A 65 4.92 -10.32 11.38
CA THR A 65 5.63 -10.16 12.65
C THR A 65 5.86 -8.71 13.07
N GLN A 66 5.96 -7.78 12.12
CA GLN A 66 6.41 -6.42 12.41
C GLN A 66 5.37 -5.34 12.13
N VAL A 67 4.35 -5.62 11.34
CA VAL A 67 3.39 -4.62 10.90
C VAL A 67 2.07 -4.80 11.64
N GLN A 68 1.55 -3.72 12.18
CA GLN A 68 0.28 -3.69 12.89
C GLN A 68 -0.57 -2.55 12.34
N LYS A 69 -1.86 -2.59 12.64
CA LYS A 69 -2.74 -1.47 12.37
C LYS A 69 -2.16 -0.20 13.02
N GLY A 70 -2.02 0.85 12.26
CA GLY A 70 -1.39 2.09 12.70
C GLY A 70 0.09 2.20 12.41
N SER A 71 0.74 1.12 12.00
CA SER A 71 2.17 1.16 11.65
C SER A 71 2.42 2.09 10.48
N ARG A 72 3.51 2.83 10.55
CA ARG A 72 4.01 3.59 9.42
C ARG A 72 4.76 2.66 8.48
N ILE A 73 4.42 2.68 7.20
CA ILE A 73 5.01 1.75 6.24
C ILE A 73 5.39 2.44 4.94
N ARG A 74 6.46 1.99 4.32
CA ARG A 74 6.87 2.38 2.98
C ARG A 74 6.81 1.16 2.08
N LEU A 75 6.05 1.28 1.01
CA LEU A 75 5.87 0.22 0.02
C LEU A 75 6.33 0.71 -1.34
N VAL A 76 7.18 -0.06 -1.99
CA VAL A 76 7.64 0.20 -3.34
C VAL A 76 7.38 -1.05 -4.16
N GLY A 77 6.73 -0.90 -5.28
CA GLY A 77 6.41 -2.03 -6.13
C GLY A 77 5.99 -1.63 -7.53
N GLN A 78 5.27 -2.51 -8.17
CA GLN A 78 4.83 -2.33 -9.54
C GLN A 78 3.38 -1.89 -9.61
N ILE A 79 3.10 -1.03 -10.59
CA ILE A 79 1.74 -0.70 -10.98
C ILE A 79 1.35 -1.67 -12.08
N ARG A 80 0.30 -2.45 -11.85
CA ARG A 80 -0.19 -3.43 -12.82
C ARG A 80 -1.63 -3.11 -13.21
N PRO A 81 -1.87 -2.66 -14.44
CA PRO A 81 -3.24 -2.53 -14.93
C PRO A 81 -3.85 -3.92 -15.14
N GLY A 82 -5.10 -4.05 -14.82
CA GLY A 82 -5.83 -5.27 -15.02
C GLY A 82 -7.26 -5.01 -15.44
N SER A 83 -8.01 -6.06 -15.69
CA SER A 83 -9.42 -5.94 -15.99
C SER A 83 -10.17 -7.17 -15.49
N TYR A 84 -11.45 -7.00 -15.24
CA TYR A 84 -12.34 -8.08 -14.88
C TYR A 84 -13.72 -7.80 -15.45
N GLU A 85 -14.52 -8.86 -15.57
CA GLU A 85 -15.89 -8.74 -16.03
C GLU A 85 -16.81 -8.70 -14.81
N ASP A 86 -17.67 -7.66 -14.74
CA ASP A 86 -18.60 -7.55 -13.63
C ASP A 86 -19.84 -8.40 -13.84
N ASN A 87 -20.75 -8.39 -12.87
CA ASN A 87 -21.98 -9.21 -12.93
C ASN A 87 -22.92 -8.82 -14.07
N ALA A 88 -22.76 -7.62 -14.63
CA ALA A 88 -23.55 -7.14 -15.76
C ALA A 88 -22.88 -7.43 -17.10
N GLY A 89 -21.77 -8.17 -17.12
CA GLY A 89 -21.03 -8.50 -18.34
C GLY A 89 -20.19 -7.37 -18.88
N ARG A 90 -19.98 -6.31 -18.12
CA ARG A 90 -19.15 -5.17 -18.53
C ARG A 90 -17.71 -5.37 -18.10
N THR A 91 -16.78 -5.01 -18.98
CA THR A 91 -15.36 -5.01 -18.64
C THR A 91 -15.05 -3.81 -17.77
N ARG A 92 -14.49 -4.08 -16.57
CA ARG A 92 -14.02 -3.06 -15.67
C ARG A 92 -12.50 -3.07 -15.64
N TYR A 93 -11.89 -1.90 -15.65
CA TYR A 93 -10.46 -1.74 -15.59
C TYR A 93 -10.05 -1.35 -14.19
N VAL A 94 -8.99 -1.98 -13.70
CA VAL A 94 -8.46 -1.72 -12.35
C VAL A 94 -6.96 -1.51 -12.45
N VAL A 95 -6.43 -0.82 -11.45
CA VAL A 95 -5.00 -0.65 -11.29
C VAL A 95 -4.61 -1.34 -9.99
N GLU A 96 -3.68 -2.29 -10.09
CA GLU A 96 -3.21 -3.03 -8.93
C GLU A 96 -1.82 -2.56 -8.52
N PHE A 97 -1.60 -2.43 -7.22
CA PHE A 97 -0.30 -2.12 -6.65
C PHE A 97 0.26 -3.39 -6.03
N VAL A 98 1.41 -3.83 -6.54
CA VAL A 98 1.96 -5.13 -6.17
C VAL A 98 3.41 -4.98 -5.74
N VAL A 99 3.72 -5.50 -4.55
CA VAL A 99 5.10 -5.60 -4.08
C VAL A 99 5.57 -7.02 -4.36
N GLY A 100 6.45 -7.15 -5.35
CA GLY A 100 7.05 -8.41 -5.75
C GLY A 100 8.46 -8.57 -5.19
N PRO A 101 9.24 -9.52 -5.74
CA PRO A 101 10.60 -9.81 -5.23
C PRO A 101 11.55 -8.61 -5.25
N PHE A 102 11.39 -7.71 -6.21
CA PHE A 102 12.27 -6.55 -6.35
C PHE A 102 11.71 -5.29 -5.71
N GLY A 103 10.55 -5.39 -5.05
CA GLY A 103 9.96 -4.28 -4.35
C GLY A 103 10.44 -4.17 -2.92
N GLU A 104 9.88 -3.21 -2.18
CA GLU A 104 10.20 -3.01 -0.77
C GLU A 104 8.92 -2.90 0.05
N ALA A 105 8.97 -3.50 1.24
CA ALA A 105 7.95 -3.31 2.27
C ALA A 105 8.72 -3.05 3.57
N ARG A 106 8.78 -1.80 4.01
CA ARG A 106 9.55 -1.40 5.19
C ARG A 106 8.67 -0.72 6.21
N CYS A 107 8.76 -1.18 7.44
CA CYS A 107 8.12 -0.53 8.55
C CYS A 107 8.97 0.65 8.98
N GLY A 108 8.36 1.83 9.05
CA GLY A 108 9.05 3.04 9.41
C GLY A 108 8.91 3.40 10.88
N PRO A 109 9.39 4.59 11.27
CA PRO A 109 9.20 5.09 12.63
C PRO A 109 7.72 5.16 12.97
N ARG A 110 7.40 5.01 14.24
CA ARG A 110 6.03 5.15 14.72
C ARG A 110 5.50 6.54 14.39
N ALA A 111 4.18 6.62 14.16
CA ALA A 111 3.51 7.90 13.97
C ALA A 111 3.85 8.84 15.14
N GLY A 112 4.28 10.05 14.84
CA GLY A 112 4.69 11.02 15.83
C GLY A 112 6.18 11.02 16.18
N ALA A 113 6.94 10.04 15.70
CA ALA A 113 8.39 9.96 15.97
C ALA A 113 9.22 10.70 14.92
N GLY A 114 8.65 11.71 14.27
CA GLY A 114 9.31 12.41 13.20
C GLY A 114 9.14 11.71 11.86
N ASP A 115 9.01 12.49 10.81
CA ASP A 115 8.68 12.00 9.48
C ASP A 115 9.91 11.61 8.67
N ALA A 116 10.99 11.25 9.34
CA ALA A 116 12.22 10.93 8.64
C ALA A 116 12.23 9.49 8.17
N TRP A 117 11.76 9.27 6.95
CA TRP A 117 12.11 8.09 6.23
C TRP A 117 13.52 8.27 5.69
N PRO A 118 14.40 7.30 5.92
CA PRO A 118 15.70 7.37 5.26
C PRO A 118 15.48 7.28 3.76
N GLY A 119 15.79 8.32 3.14
CA GLY A 119 15.84 8.62 1.71
C GLY A 119 15.14 7.84 0.71
#